data_2041de08455ccdd9c4fa139c8ee5fd07
#
_entry.id   2041de08455ccdd9c4fa139c8ee5fd07
#
_cell.length_a   1.000
_cell.length_b   1.000
_cell.length_c   1.000
_cell.angle_alpha   90.00
_cell.angle_beta   90.00
_cell.angle_gamma   90.00
#
_symmetry.space_group_name_H-M   'P 1'
#
loop_
_entity.id
_entity.type
_entity.pdbx_description
1 polymer ?
#
loop_
_entity_poly.entity_id
_entity_poly.type
_entity_poly.pdbx_seq_one_letter_code
_entity_poly.pdbx_strand_id
1 'polypeptide(L)'
;MPNIKAAVKWVRQSEKRTLRNLETKTRLKTLFKKAKAANDPAVTSSVEAQFDKAASKRIIHPNKAARKKSRLVRAVAKTAAK
;
A
#
# COMPACT_ATOMS: atom_id res chain seq x y z
N MET A 1 7.85 7.50 -35.47
CA MET A 1 8.78 6.93 -34.47
C MET A 1 8.93 7.87 -33.29
N PRO A 2 8.78 7.36 -32.08
CA PRO A 2 9.07 8.21 -30.94
C PRO A 2 10.56 8.58 -30.97
N ASN A 3 10.83 9.82 -30.67
CA ASN A 3 12.18 10.34 -30.62
C ASN A 3 12.94 9.58 -29.51
N ILE A 4 14.17 9.19 -29.76
CA ILE A 4 15.01 8.45 -28.81
C ILE A 4 15.09 9.20 -27.48
N LYS A 5 15.22 10.54 -27.52
CA LYS A 5 15.25 11.37 -26.31
C LYS A 5 13.97 11.23 -25.49
N ALA A 6 12.80 11.21 -26.14
CA ALA A 6 11.51 11.02 -25.47
C ALA A 6 11.42 9.64 -24.84
N ALA A 7 11.91 8.60 -25.54
CA ALA A 7 11.92 7.23 -25.03
C ALA A 7 12.82 7.11 -23.79
N VAL A 8 14.00 7.71 -23.80
CA VAL A 8 14.93 7.72 -22.67
C VAL A 8 14.31 8.41 -21.46
N LYS A 9 13.69 9.58 -21.69
CA LYS A 9 13.00 10.32 -20.63
C LYS A 9 11.87 9.49 -20.03
N TRP A 10 11.11 8.81 -20.87
CA TRP A 10 9.99 7.98 -20.45
C TRP A 10 10.46 6.79 -19.60
N VAL A 11 11.52 6.10 -20.01
CA VAL A 11 12.12 5.00 -19.25
C VAL A 11 12.60 5.49 -17.89
N ARG A 12 13.28 6.64 -17.85
CA ARG A 12 13.78 7.22 -16.61
C ARG A 12 12.65 7.54 -15.64
N GLN A 13 11.55 8.14 -16.14
CA GLN A 13 10.37 8.42 -15.31
C GLN A 13 9.72 7.14 -14.82
N SER A 14 9.63 6.13 -15.67
CA SER A 14 9.05 4.83 -15.34
C SER A 14 9.85 4.14 -14.23
N GLU A 15 11.17 4.19 -14.29
CA GLU A 15 12.03 3.63 -13.25
C GLU A 15 11.83 4.34 -11.91
N LYS A 16 11.76 5.67 -11.90
CA LYS A 16 11.49 6.44 -10.67
C LYS A 16 10.14 6.08 -10.06
N ARG A 17 9.10 5.96 -10.89
CA ARG A 17 7.76 5.57 -10.43
C ARG A 17 7.77 4.16 -9.86
N THR A 18 8.46 3.24 -10.51
CA THR A 18 8.57 1.86 -10.06
C THR A 18 9.23 1.78 -8.69
N LEU A 19 10.33 2.54 -8.48
CA LEU A 19 11.02 2.60 -7.20
C LEU A 19 10.11 3.16 -6.10
N ARG A 20 9.42 4.28 -6.36
CA ARG A 20 8.48 4.87 -5.40
C ARG A 20 7.35 3.92 -5.05
N ASN A 21 6.79 3.25 -6.06
CA ASN A 21 5.72 2.29 -5.86
C ASN A 21 6.18 1.11 -5.03
N LEU A 22 7.39 0.63 -5.29
CA LEU A 22 7.99 -0.48 -4.54
C LEU A 22 8.20 -0.09 -3.07
N GLU A 23 8.71 1.11 -2.81
CA GLU A 23 8.88 1.63 -1.46
C GLU A 23 7.54 1.71 -0.73
N THR A 24 6.50 2.23 -1.39
CA THR A 24 5.16 2.34 -0.82
C THR A 24 4.60 0.95 -0.51
N LYS A 25 4.73 0.01 -1.43
CA LYS A 25 4.26 -1.37 -1.21
C LYS A 25 4.96 -2.02 -0.03
N THR A 26 6.27 -1.85 0.09
CA THR A 26 7.05 -2.38 1.20
C THR A 26 6.62 -1.76 2.51
N ARG A 27 6.41 -0.45 2.53
CA ARG A 27 5.92 0.28 3.72
C ARG A 27 4.56 -0.23 4.15
N LEU A 28 3.62 -0.40 3.21
CA LEU A 28 2.28 -0.93 3.50
C LEU A 28 2.35 -2.32 4.10
N LYS A 29 3.21 -3.18 3.57
CA LYS A 29 3.40 -4.53 4.07
C LYS A 29 3.92 -4.52 5.52
N THR A 30 4.88 -3.65 5.80
CA THR A 30 5.45 -3.47 7.15
C THR A 30 4.39 -2.93 8.11
N LEU A 31 3.64 -1.90 7.69
CA LEU A 31 2.56 -1.32 8.49
C LEU A 31 1.46 -2.34 8.79
N PHE A 32 1.12 -3.16 7.82
CA PHE A 32 0.14 -4.23 8.01
C PHE A 32 0.56 -5.19 9.12
N LYS A 33 1.81 -5.64 9.08
CA LYS A 33 2.36 -6.53 10.10
C LYS A 33 2.37 -5.87 11.48
N LYS A 34 2.78 -4.61 11.55
CA LYS A 34 2.82 -3.85 12.81
C LYS A 34 1.42 -3.67 13.39
N ALA A 35 0.46 -3.30 12.57
CA ALA A 35 -0.93 -3.12 13.00
C ALA A 35 -1.52 -4.42 13.51
N LYS A 36 -1.24 -5.52 12.84
CA LYS A 36 -1.71 -6.85 13.24
C LYS A 36 -1.13 -7.25 14.58
N ALA A 37 0.14 -6.95 14.83
CA ALA A 37 0.83 -7.25 16.09
C ALA A 37 0.38 -6.34 17.24
N ALA A 38 0.13 -5.06 16.94
CA ALA A 38 -0.22 -4.05 17.93
C ALA A 38 -1.64 -4.19 18.47
N ASN A 39 -2.58 -4.70 17.67
CA ASN A 39 -4.00 -4.84 18.02
C ASN A 39 -4.65 -3.53 18.49
N ASP A 40 -4.18 -2.40 18.01
CA ASP A 40 -4.66 -1.08 18.37
C ASP A 40 -5.58 -0.53 17.27
N PRO A 41 -6.85 -0.18 17.59
CA PRO A 41 -7.75 0.41 16.61
C PRO A 41 -7.22 1.68 15.95
N ALA A 42 -6.51 2.53 16.71
CA ALA A 42 -5.92 3.75 16.17
C ALA A 42 -4.87 3.44 15.11
N VAL A 43 -4.01 2.47 15.37
CA VAL A 43 -2.99 2.02 14.41
C VAL A 43 -3.67 1.40 13.19
N THR A 44 -4.71 0.61 13.40
CA THR A 44 -5.49 -0.01 12.32
C THR A 44 -6.08 1.04 11.40
N SER A 45 -6.71 2.08 11.95
CA SER A 45 -7.30 3.18 11.18
C SER A 45 -6.23 3.90 10.36
N SER A 46 -5.06 4.14 10.94
CA SER A 46 -3.94 4.79 10.25
C SER A 46 -3.47 3.96 9.06
N VAL A 47 -3.34 2.65 9.25
CA VAL A 47 -2.91 1.73 8.19
C VAL A 47 -3.96 1.66 7.08
N GLU A 48 -5.24 1.60 7.43
CA GLU A 48 -6.34 1.62 6.46
C GLU A 48 -6.28 2.87 5.59
N ALA A 49 -6.03 4.03 6.20
CA ALA A 49 -5.89 5.30 5.46
C ALA A 49 -4.72 5.23 4.48
N GLN A 50 -3.61 4.62 4.86
CA GLN A 50 -2.46 4.45 3.97
C GLN A 50 -2.80 3.55 2.77
N PHE A 51 -3.52 2.45 3.00
CA PHE A 51 -3.99 1.59 1.92
C PHE A 51 -4.92 2.33 0.97
N ASP A 52 -5.84 3.14 1.49
CA ASP A 52 -6.75 3.94 0.67
C ASP A 52 -5.99 4.96 -0.18
N LYS A 53 -4.99 5.62 0.38
CA LYS A 53 -4.15 6.56 -0.36
C LYS A 53 -3.40 5.86 -1.49
N ALA A 54 -2.84 4.69 -1.22
CA ALA A 54 -2.11 3.92 -2.22
C ALA A 54 -3.04 3.47 -3.36
N ALA A 55 -4.26 3.06 -3.04
CA ALA A 55 -5.26 2.69 -4.04
C ALA A 55 -5.68 3.90 -4.88
N SER A 56 -5.85 5.05 -4.24
CA SER A 56 -6.18 6.30 -4.92
C SER A 56 -5.10 6.72 -5.90
N LYS A 57 -3.85 6.48 -5.57
CA LYS A 57 -2.70 6.77 -6.45
C LYS A 57 -2.44 5.64 -7.46
N ARG A 58 -3.24 4.60 -7.46
CA ARG A 58 -3.12 3.43 -8.34
C ARG A 58 -1.82 2.64 -8.13
N ILE A 59 -1.22 2.74 -6.96
CA ILE A 59 -0.04 1.94 -6.60
C ILE A 59 -0.47 0.51 -6.36
N ILE A 60 -1.63 0.32 -5.73
CA ILE A 60 -2.28 -0.98 -5.56
C ILE A 60 -3.70 -0.89 -6.11
N HIS A 61 -4.25 -2.04 -6.48
CA HIS A 61 -5.63 -2.08 -6.97
C HIS A 61 -6.60 -1.85 -5.79
N PRO A 62 -7.72 -1.11 -6.01
CA PRO A 62 -8.71 -0.87 -4.94
C PRO A 62 -9.22 -2.16 -4.28
N ASN A 63 -9.40 -3.23 -5.06
CA ASN A 63 -9.85 -4.51 -4.53
C ASN A 63 -8.81 -5.12 -3.58
N LYS A 64 -7.53 -4.95 -3.89
CA LYS A 64 -6.45 -5.42 -3.02
C LYS A 64 -6.43 -4.64 -1.71
N ALA A 65 -6.61 -3.31 -1.78
CA ALA A 65 -6.70 -2.46 -0.60
C ALA A 65 -7.88 -2.88 0.29
N ALA A 66 -9.05 -3.08 -0.30
CA ALA A 66 -10.25 -3.52 0.41
C ALA A 66 -10.03 -4.88 1.10
N ARG A 67 -9.39 -5.81 0.39
CA ARG A 67 -9.08 -7.14 0.94
C ARG A 67 -8.14 -7.04 2.14
N LYS A 68 -7.08 -6.25 2.03
CA LYS A 68 -6.11 -6.07 3.10
C LYS A 68 -6.73 -5.40 4.32
N LYS A 69 -7.55 -4.38 4.10
CA LYS A 69 -8.28 -3.69 5.17
C LYS A 69 -9.20 -4.67 5.90
N SER A 70 -9.97 -5.45 5.17
CA SER A 70 -10.87 -6.45 5.72
C SER A 70 -10.12 -7.50 6.56
N ARG A 71 -9.00 -8.00 6.04
CA ARG A 71 -8.17 -8.96 6.75
C ARG A 71 -7.60 -8.38 8.04
N LEU A 72 -7.15 -7.11 7.99
CA LEU A 72 -6.58 -6.44 9.15
C LEU A 72 -7.63 -6.27 10.24
N VAL A 73 -8.82 -5.79 9.89
CA VAL A 73 -9.93 -5.60 10.84
C VAL A 73 -10.30 -6.93 11.49
N ARG A 74 -10.41 -7.99 10.71
CA ARG A 74 -10.73 -9.32 11.22
C ARG A 74 -9.65 -9.85 12.17
N ALA A 75 -8.38 -9.65 11.83
CA ALA A 75 -7.26 -10.10 12.65
C ALA A 75 -7.24 -9.38 14.00
N VAL A 76 -7.45 -8.05 13.99
CA VAL A 76 -7.49 -7.24 15.21
C VAL A 76 -8.71 -7.61 16.06
N ALA A 77 -9.88 -7.74 15.45
CA ALA A 77 -11.10 -8.13 16.13
C ALA A 77 -10.99 -9.52 16.78
N LYS A 78 -10.42 -10.46 16.05
CA LYS A 78 -10.22 -11.84 16.54
C LYS A 78 -9.30 -11.88 17.75
N THR A 79 -8.24 -11.08 17.76
CA THR A 79 -7.31 -11.01 18.87
C THR A 79 -7.94 -10.26 20.05
N ALA A 80 -8.70 -9.21 19.78
CA ALA A 80 -9.41 -8.45 20.83
C ALA A 80 -10.50 -9.27 21.47
N ALA A 81 -11.11 -10.21 20.74
CA ALA A 81 -12.19 -11.08 21.25
C ALA A 81 -11.66 -12.16 22.21
N LYS A 82 -10.37 -12.38 22.26
CA LYS A 82 -9.74 -13.29 23.22
C LYS A 82 -9.39 -12.55 24.50
#